data_c24603c50e6b2d21a5c69049002eacea
#
_entry.id   c24603c50e6b2d21a5c69049002eacea
#
_cell.length_a   1.000
_cell.length_b   1.000
_cell.length_c   1.000
_cell.angle_alpha   90.00
_cell.angle_beta   90.00
_cell.angle_gamma   90.00
#
_symmetry.space_group_name_H-M   'P 1'
#
loop_
_entity.id
_entity.type
_entity.pdbx_description
1 polymer ?
#
loop_
_entity_poly.entity_id
_entity_poly.type
_entity_poly.pdbx_seq_one_letter_code
_entity_poly.pdbx_strand_id
1 'polypeptide(L)'
;VYYSNRDIRIEERPLPQIGAGELLIRVEASGICGSDVMEWYRKDRVPLILGHEVAGVIEEAGSGLRYKKGERVALIHHVPCLKCPYCLSGHETTCETLRKTNFDPGGFCEFLRFPEINASCGVLPLPDSLSFDAATFIEPLACVLRGQRIAGVQKGKSVLIIGSGIAGVLHIHLAAFVGAQPLVATD
;
A
#
# COMPACT_ATOMS: atom_id res chain seq x y z
N VAL A 1 16.82 4.60 6.41
CA VAL A 1 16.47 6.02 6.29
C VAL A 1 16.95 6.57 4.96
N TYR A 2 16.07 7.24 4.26
CA TYR A 2 16.33 7.86 2.96
C TYR A 2 16.68 9.35 3.14
N TYR A 3 17.80 9.78 2.61
CA TYR A 3 18.27 11.17 2.54
C TYR A 3 18.29 11.68 1.09
N SER A 4 18.67 10.81 0.15
CA SER A 4 18.66 11.04 -1.30
C SER A 4 18.76 9.70 -2.04
N ASN A 5 18.62 9.70 -3.37
CA ASN A 5 18.83 8.49 -4.17
C ASN A 5 20.28 7.94 -4.10
N ARG A 6 21.22 8.72 -3.55
CA ARG A 6 22.63 8.35 -3.36
C ARG A 6 23.01 8.16 -1.89
N ASP A 7 22.09 8.44 -0.98
CA ASP A 7 22.32 8.35 0.47
C ASP A 7 21.13 7.67 1.14
N ILE A 8 21.23 6.36 1.31
CA ILE A 8 20.27 5.52 2.01
C ILE A 8 21.03 4.80 3.11
N ARG A 9 20.54 4.89 4.35
CA ARG A 9 21.24 4.37 5.53
C ARG A 9 20.36 3.42 6.30
N ILE A 10 20.99 2.38 6.87
CA ILE A 10 20.37 1.55 7.91
C ILE A 10 20.65 2.24 9.24
N GLU A 11 19.60 2.55 10.00
CA GLU A 11 19.68 3.20 11.29
C GLU A 11 18.88 2.41 12.33
N GLU A 12 19.46 2.25 13.51
CA GLU A 12 18.74 1.70 14.65
C GLU A 12 17.84 2.77 15.25
N ARG A 13 16.60 2.39 15.57
CA ARG A 13 15.60 3.25 16.20
C ARG A 13 14.87 2.52 17.31
N PRO A 14 14.35 3.23 18.31
CA PRO A 14 13.50 2.62 19.31
C PRO A 14 12.28 1.93 18.68
N LEU A 15 11.87 0.80 19.26
CA LEU A 15 10.63 0.13 18.89
C LEU A 15 9.45 1.11 19.05
N PRO A 16 8.57 1.26 18.04
CA PRO A 16 7.42 2.12 18.15
C PRO A 16 6.49 1.70 19.30
N GLN A 17 6.06 2.68 20.09
CA GLN A 17 5.05 2.47 21.13
C GLN A 17 3.66 2.61 20.52
N ILE A 18 2.74 1.72 20.91
CA ILE A 18 1.35 1.77 20.44
C ILE A 18 0.39 2.15 21.56
N GLY A 19 -0.71 2.80 21.19
CA GLY A 19 -1.84 3.12 22.06
C GLY A 19 -3.07 2.27 21.78
N ALA A 20 -4.18 2.64 22.40
CA ALA A 20 -5.48 2.05 22.10
C ALA A 20 -5.82 2.25 20.62
N GLY A 21 -6.42 1.23 19.99
CA GLY A 21 -6.81 1.30 18.58
C GLY A 21 -5.68 1.18 17.56
N GLU A 22 -4.42 1.08 17.99
CA GLU A 22 -3.25 0.98 17.12
C GLU A 22 -2.68 -0.44 17.06
N LEU A 23 -1.90 -0.74 16.03
CA LEU A 23 -1.19 -2.01 15.89
C LEU A 23 0.31 -1.79 15.82
N LEU A 24 1.06 -2.69 16.44
CA LEU A 24 2.48 -2.89 16.15
C LEU A 24 2.60 -4.03 15.14
N ILE A 25 3.20 -3.74 14.02
CA ILE A 25 3.38 -4.71 12.93
C ILE A 25 4.86 -5.05 12.80
N ARG A 26 5.17 -6.33 12.80
CA ARG A 26 6.46 -6.83 12.35
C ARG A 26 6.39 -7.00 10.83
N VAL A 27 7.19 -6.24 10.12
CA VAL A 27 7.24 -6.26 8.65
C VAL A 27 7.96 -7.53 8.18
N GLU A 28 7.34 -8.28 7.30
CA GLU A 28 7.93 -9.48 6.68
C GLU A 28 8.38 -9.20 5.26
N ALA A 29 7.66 -8.33 4.54
CA ALA A 29 8.00 -7.89 3.21
C ALA A 29 7.49 -6.47 2.95
N SER A 30 8.26 -5.69 2.18
CA SER A 30 7.85 -4.38 1.71
C SER A 30 8.31 -4.19 0.26
N GLY A 31 7.38 -3.95 -0.64
CA GLY A 31 7.65 -3.68 -2.06
C GLY A 31 8.32 -2.32 -2.25
N ILE A 32 9.03 -2.17 -3.38
CA ILE A 32 9.64 -0.91 -3.81
C ILE A 32 8.80 -0.32 -4.93
N CYS A 33 8.16 0.81 -4.65
CA CYS A 33 7.39 1.55 -5.63
C CYS A 33 8.28 2.50 -6.45
N GLY A 34 7.91 2.77 -7.68
CA GLY A 34 8.56 3.81 -8.49
C GLY A 34 8.59 5.17 -7.81
N SER A 35 7.61 5.48 -6.96
CA SER A 35 7.59 6.73 -6.19
C SER A 35 8.70 6.82 -5.13
N ASP A 36 9.28 5.71 -4.69
CA ASP A 36 10.36 5.69 -3.70
C ASP A 36 11.68 6.24 -4.29
N VAL A 37 11.85 6.13 -5.61
CA VAL A 37 13.05 6.64 -6.31
C VAL A 37 12.84 8.01 -6.97
N MET A 38 11.68 8.64 -6.79
CA MET A 38 11.40 10.00 -7.28
C MET A 38 12.00 11.06 -6.35
N GLU A 39 13.31 11.35 -6.49
CA GLU A 39 14.03 12.26 -5.60
C GLU A 39 13.40 13.66 -5.55
N TRP A 40 12.98 14.20 -6.70
CA TRP A 40 12.30 15.51 -6.80
C TRP A 40 11.03 15.58 -5.94
N TYR A 41 10.35 14.46 -5.75
CA TYR A 41 9.14 14.37 -4.94
C TYR A 41 9.46 14.24 -3.44
N ARG A 42 10.64 13.73 -3.09
CA ARG A 42 11.06 13.40 -1.72
C ARG A 42 11.95 14.45 -1.07
N LYS A 43 12.74 15.19 -1.85
CA LYS A 43 13.81 16.09 -1.39
C LYS A 43 13.41 17.08 -0.28
N ASP A 44 12.17 17.56 -0.28
CA ASP A 44 11.70 18.55 0.70
C ASP A 44 11.16 17.90 1.99
N ARG A 45 11.25 16.55 2.11
CA ARG A 45 10.73 15.76 3.24
C ARG A 45 11.79 14.93 3.93
N VAL A 46 13.01 14.91 3.41
CA VAL A 46 14.11 14.12 4.01
C VAL A 46 14.57 14.71 5.34
N PRO A 47 15.05 13.88 6.31
CA PRO A 47 15.15 12.42 6.23
C PRO A 47 13.80 11.73 6.48
N LEU A 48 13.54 10.62 5.76
CA LEU A 48 12.31 9.84 5.96
C LEU A 48 12.56 8.33 5.77
N ILE A 49 11.66 7.53 6.29
CA ILE A 49 11.62 6.09 6.00
C ILE A 49 10.57 5.88 4.93
N LEU A 50 10.99 5.29 3.80
CA LEU A 50 10.14 4.98 2.66
C LEU A 50 9.41 3.64 2.86
N GLY A 51 8.75 3.16 1.79
CA GLY A 51 8.02 1.91 1.76
C GLY A 51 6.55 2.10 2.14
N HIS A 52 5.66 1.54 1.32
CA HIS A 52 4.21 1.65 1.51
C HIS A 52 3.44 0.44 0.95
N GLU A 53 4.14 -0.53 0.40
CA GLU A 53 3.61 -1.80 -0.12
C GLU A 53 3.94 -2.91 0.88
N VAL A 54 3.28 -2.92 2.06
CA VAL A 54 3.72 -3.68 3.24
C VAL A 54 2.82 -4.88 3.51
N ALA A 55 3.48 -6.00 3.78
CA ALA A 55 2.88 -7.19 4.37
C ALA A 55 3.68 -7.64 5.61
N GLY A 56 3.00 -8.15 6.62
CA GLY A 56 3.63 -8.54 7.86
C GLY A 56 2.72 -9.29 8.81
N VAL A 57 3.14 -9.32 10.06
CA VAL A 57 2.45 -10.02 11.16
C VAL A 57 2.14 -9.02 12.26
N ILE A 58 0.95 -9.11 12.81
CA ILE A 58 0.58 -8.33 14.00
C ILE A 58 1.40 -8.83 15.19
N GLU A 59 2.31 -8.00 15.68
CA GLU A 59 3.12 -8.30 16.87
C GLU A 59 2.38 -7.93 18.15
N GLU A 60 1.65 -6.81 18.13
CA GLU A 60 0.83 -6.37 19.26
C GLU A 60 -0.39 -5.59 18.75
N ALA A 61 -1.52 -5.73 19.44
CA ALA A 61 -2.75 -4.99 19.16
C ALA A 61 -3.17 -4.19 20.40
N GLY A 62 -3.36 -2.89 20.21
CA GLY A 62 -3.89 -2.01 21.23
C GLY A 62 -5.35 -2.36 21.58
N SER A 63 -5.80 -1.91 22.75
CA SER A 63 -7.14 -2.19 23.22
C SER A 63 -8.23 -1.65 22.26
N GLY A 64 -9.37 -2.33 22.20
CA GLY A 64 -10.51 -1.96 21.35
C GLY A 64 -10.46 -2.55 19.93
N LEU A 65 -9.40 -3.25 19.55
CA LEU A 65 -9.29 -3.90 18.26
C LEU A 65 -9.68 -5.39 18.32
N ARG A 66 -10.20 -5.90 17.19
CA ARG A 66 -10.53 -7.33 17.04
C ARG A 66 -9.33 -8.20 16.64
N TYR A 67 -8.23 -7.58 16.24
CA TYR A 67 -7.04 -8.26 15.73
C TYR A 67 -6.23 -8.91 16.86
N LYS A 68 -5.49 -9.96 16.53
CA LYS A 68 -4.69 -10.74 17.48
C LYS A 68 -3.23 -10.80 17.02
N LYS A 69 -2.32 -10.91 18.00
CA LYS A 69 -0.92 -11.24 17.74
C LYS A 69 -0.83 -12.53 16.90
N GLY A 70 0.05 -12.49 15.90
CA GLY A 70 0.31 -13.59 14.98
C GLY A 70 -0.54 -13.56 13.71
N GLU A 71 -1.56 -12.73 13.59
CA GLU A 71 -2.33 -12.60 12.34
C GLU A 71 -1.48 -12.02 11.22
N ARG A 72 -1.56 -12.64 10.05
CA ARG A 72 -0.88 -12.23 8.82
C ARG A 72 -1.71 -11.20 8.09
N VAL A 73 -1.09 -10.08 7.71
CA VAL A 73 -1.81 -8.92 7.15
C VAL A 73 -1.04 -8.24 6.03
N ALA A 74 -1.77 -7.66 5.07
CA ALA A 74 -1.28 -6.56 4.24
C ALA A 74 -1.89 -5.26 4.74
N LEU A 75 -1.19 -4.15 4.54
CA LEU A 75 -1.50 -2.86 5.14
C LEU A 75 -1.70 -1.78 4.08
N ILE A 76 -2.72 -0.97 4.28
CA ILE A 76 -3.00 0.19 3.44
C ILE A 76 -2.51 1.45 4.15
N HIS A 77 -1.49 2.10 3.58
CA HIS A 77 -0.85 3.26 4.20
C HIS A 77 -1.71 4.53 4.16
N HIS A 78 -2.44 4.76 3.07
CA HIS A 78 -3.35 5.88 2.91
C HIS A 78 -4.79 5.42 3.01
N VAL A 79 -5.50 5.84 4.07
CA VAL A 79 -6.89 5.48 4.29
C VAL A 79 -7.79 6.71 4.32
N PRO A 80 -8.98 6.65 3.70
CA PRO A 80 -9.93 7.76 3.70
C PRO A 80 -10.71 7.84 5.02
N CYS A 81 -11.35 8.98 5.29
CA CYS A 81 -12.18 9.12 6.49
C CYS A 81 -13.56 8.45 6.39
N LEU A 82 -13.95 8.00 5.21
CA LEU A 82 -15.24 7.33 4.88
C LEU A 82 -16.52 8.13 5.20
N LYS A 83 -16.40 9.41 5.59
CA LYS A 83 -17.55 10.25 6.02
C LYS A 83 -17.61 11.63 5.39
N CYS A 84 -16.59 12.09 4.71
CA CYS A 84 -16.63 13.38 4.01
C CYS A 84 -17.44 13.28 2.70
N PRO A 85 -17.88 14.42 2.12
CA PRO A 85 -18.64 14.39 0.87
C PRO A 85 -17.96 13.64 -0.27
N TYR A 86 -16.63 13.72 -0.37
CA TYR A 86 -15.86 12.99 -1.37
C TYR A 86 -15.95 11.46 -1.17
N CYS A 87 -15.77 11.00 0.07
CA CYS A 87 -15.90 9.57 0.38
C CYS A 87 -17.32 9.06 0.10
N LEU A 88 -18.32 9.81 0.51
CA LEU A 88 -19.73 9.42 0.33
C LEU A 88 -20.17 9.39 -1.15
N SER A 89 -19.43 10.09 -2.02
CA SER A 89 -19.68 10.11 -3.48
C SER A 89 -18.73 9.19 -4.28
N GLY A 90 -17.91 8.34 -3.61
CA GLY A 90 -16.99 7.40 -4.27
C GLY A 90 -15.71 8.04 -4.81
N HIS A 91 -15.34 9.20 -4.26
CA HIS A 91 -14.14 9.96 -4.63
C HIS A 91 -13.12 10.02 -3.48
N GLU A 92 -12.87 8.88 -2.83
CA GLU A 92 -11.99 8.75 -1.65
C GLU A 92 -10.59 9.29 -1.90
N THR A 93 -10.08 9.24 -3.13
CA THR A 93 -8.76 9.78 -3.50
C THR A 93 -8.64 11.30 -3.35
N THR A 94 -9.77 12.02 -3.23
CA THR A 94 -9.83 13.46 -2.96
C THR A 94 -9.97 13.76 -1.46
N CYS A 95 -10.14 12.75 -0.63
CA CYS A 95 -10.29 12.91 0.82
C CYS A 95 -9.00 13.50 1.43
N GLU A 96 -9.14 14.58 2.21
CA GLU A 96 -7.99 15.19 2.89
C GLU A 96 -7.33 14.25 3.89
N THR A 97 -8.14 13.43 4.59
CA THR A 97 -7.63 12.44 5.54
C THR A 97 -6.73 11.43 4.86
N LEU A 98 -7.13 10.92 3.68
CA LEU A 98 -6.32 9.97 2.92
C LEU A 98 -4.91 10.50 2.64
N ARG A 99 -4.78 11.79 2.34
CA ARG A 99 -3.48 12.41 2.05
C ARG A 99 -2.58 12.60 3.29
N LYS A 100 -3.14 12.50 4.48
CA LYS A 100 -2.45 12.75 5.77
C LYS A 100 -2.14 11.45 6.53
N THR A 101 -2.79 10.34 6.17
CA THR A 101 -2.56 9.05 6.83
C THR A 101 -1.32 8.36 6.27
N ASN A 102 -0.62 7.62 7.11
CA ASN A 102 0.54 6.79 6.75
C ASN A 102 0.85 5.83 7.91
N PHE A 103 1.80 4.90 7.67
CA PHE A 103 2.50 4.16 8.71
C PHE A 103 3.47 5.07 9.47
N ASP A 104 3.87 4.65 10.64
CA ASP A 104 4.93 5.29 11.40
C ASP A 104 6.01 4.25 11.77
N PRO A 105 7.22 4.38 11.24
CA PRO A 105 7.79 5.53 10.51
C PRO A 105 7.70 5.43 8.98
N GLY A 106 7.35 4.29 8.42
CA GLY A 106 7.31 3.92 7.01
C GLY A 106 7.47 2.42 6.86
N GLY A 107 7.38 1.86 5.66
CA GLY A 107 7.37 0.41 5.43
C GLY A 107 8.75 -0.26 5.38
N PHE A 108 9.83 0.50 5.12
CA PHE A 108 11.19 -0.06 5.12
C PHE A 108 11.80 -0.06 6.52
N CYS A 109 11.23 -0.85 7.41
CA CYS A 109 11.65 -1.04 8.79
C CYS A 109 11.30 -2.46 9.26
N GLU A 110 11.86 -2.90 10.39
CA GLU A 110 11.52 -4.19 11.00
C GLU A 110 10.14 -4.13 11.70
N PHE A 111 9.84 -2.99 12.33
CA PHE A 111 8.58 -2.77 13.05
C PHE A 111 8.02 -1.40 12.71
N LEU A 112 6.71 -1.34 12.52
CA LEU A 112 5.99 -0.09 12.34
C LEU A 112 4.77 -0.01 13.28
N ARG A 113 4.44 1.21 13.68
CA ARG A 113 3.16 1.54 14.29
C ARG A 113 2.13 1.79 13.19
N PHE A 114 1.01 1.12 13.29
CA PHE A 114 -0.11 1.30 12.40
C PHE A 114 -1.21 2.07 13.13
N PRO A 115 -1.41 3.36 12.80
CA PRO A 115 -2.28 4.25 13.55
C PRO A 115 -3.74 3.80 13.58
N GLU A 116 -4.49 4.21 14.61
CA GLU A 116 -5.90 3.85 14.83
C GLU A 116 -6.77 4.02 13.57
N ILE A 117 -6.65 5.17 12.90
CA ILE A 117 -7.42 5.44 11.68
C ILE A 117 -7.09 4.43 10.57
N ASN A 118 -5.83 4.04 10.44
CA ASN A 118 -5.41 3.02 9.48
C ASN A 118 -5.89 1.63 9.92
N ALA A 119 -5.81 1.30 11.21
CA ALA A 119 -6.27 0.03 11.76
C ALA A 119 -7.78 -0.17 11.59
N SER A 120 -8.56 0.90 11.54
CA SER A 120 -10.02 0.84 11.37
C SER A 120 -10.48 0.31 10.01
N CYS A 121 -9.70 0.53 8.94
CA CYS A 121 -10.12 0.17 7.58
C CYS A 121 -8.99 -0.24 6.62
N GLY A 122 -7.73 -0.17 7.05
CA GLY A 122 -6.55 -0.44 6.21
C GLY A 122 -5.85 -1.77 6.49
N VAL A 123 -6.44 -2.68 7.25
CA VAL A 123 -5.89 -4.01 7.53
C VAL A 123 -6.58 -5.05 6.67
N LEU A 124 -5.82 -5.79 5.88
CA LEU A 124 -6.30 -6.88 5.03
C LEU A 124 -5.71 -8.21 5.54
N PRO A 125 -6.51 -9.07 6.19
CA PRO A 125 -6.06 -10.40 6.59
C PRO A 125 -5.60 -11.23 5.40
N LEU A 126 -4.46 -11.92 5.54
CA LEU A 126 -3.89 -12.76 4.49
C LEU A 126 -4.20 -14.24 4.76
N PRO A 127 -4.62 -14.99 3.74
CA PRO A 127 -4.71 -16.44 3.85
C PRO A 127 -3.29 -17.04 3.96
N ASP A 128 -3.17 -18.20 4.60
CA ASP A 128 -1.89 -18.90 4.78
C ASP A 128 -1.20 -19.27 3.45
N SER A 129 -1.98 -19.47 2.40
CA SER A 129 -1.50 -19.79 1.06
C SER A 129 -0.84 -18.62 0.32
N LEU A 130 -1.03 -17.37 0.76
CA LEU A 130 -0.44 -16.20 0.12
C LEU A 130 0.88 -15.83 0.83
N SER A 131 2.00 -15.80 0.09
CA SER A 131 3.27 -15.34 0.64
C SER A 131 3.24 -13.83 0.96
N PHE A 132 4.10 -13.38 1.88
CA PHE A 132 4.23 -11.96 2.17
C PHE A 132 4.75 -11.19 0.96
N ASP A 133 5.68 -11.76 0.18
CA ASP A 133 6.17 -11.15 -1.06
C ASP A 133 5.04 -10.91 -2.06
N ALA A 134 4.17 -11.90 -2.27
CA ALA A 134 3.01 -11.74 -3.14
C ALA A 134 2.00 -10.72 -2.58
N ALA A 135 1.87 -10.63 -1.27
CA ALA A 135 0.96 -9.70 -0.62
C ALA A 135 1.40 -8.23 -0.74
N THR A 136 2.70 -7.94 -0.99
CA THR A 136 3.15 -6.57 -1.26
C THR A 136 2.51 -5.97 -2.52
N PHE A 137 2.11 -6.81 -3.48
CA PHE A 137 1.42 -6.37 -4.69
C PHE A 137 -0.04 -5.93 -4.48
N ILE A 138 -0.62 -6.12 -3.29
CA ILE A 138 -2.01 -5.73 -3.01
C ILE A 138 -2.20 -4.22 -3.19
N GLU A 139 -1.26 -3.41 -2.70
CA GLU A 139 -1.34 -1.95 -2.84
C GLU A 139 -1.28 -1.50 -4.31
N PRO A 140 -0.23 -1.82 -5.09
CA PRO A 140 -0.15 -1.41 -6.48
C PRO A 140 -1.25 -2.04 -7.36
N LEU A 141 -1.70 -3.27 -7.05
CA LEU A 141 -2.81 -3.89 -7.76
C LEU A 141 -4.14 -3.14 -7.52
N ALA A 142 -4.36 -2.60 -6.32
CA ALA A 142 -5.54 -1.77 -6.02
C ALA A 142 -5.55 -0.48 -6.86
N CYS A 143 -4.39 0.14 -7.09
CA CYS A 143 -4.24 1.28 -7.99
C CYS A 143 -4.60 0.91 -9.44
N VAL A 144 -4.09 -0.21 -9.93
CA VAL A 144 -4.38 -0.75 -11.26
C VAL A 144 -5.87 -1.10 -11.43
N LEU A 145 -6.46 -1.77 -10.43
CA LEU A 145 -7.89 -2.11 -10.41
C LEU A 145 -8.77 -0.86 -10.51
N ARG A 146 -8.43 0.19 -9.73
CA ARG A 146 -9.13 1.47 -9.80
C ARG A 146 -9.01 2.09 -11.20
N GLY A 147 -7.82 2.13 -11.78
CA GLY A 147 -7.57 2.65 -13.12
C GLY A 147 -8.42 1.93 -14.19
N GLN A 148 -8.43 0.59 -14.17
CA GLN A 148 -9.22 -0.20 -15.10
C GLN A 148 -10.74 -0.04 -14.91
N ARG A 149 -11.20 0.08 -13.67
CA ARG A 149 -12.64 0.36 -13.39
C ARG A 149 -13.07 1.70 -13.99
N ILE A 150 -12.27 2.76 -13.79
CA ILE A 150 -12.56 4.09 -14.34
C ILE A 150 -12.53 4.06 -15.88
N ALA A 151 -11.59 3.33 -16.48
CA ALA A 151 -11.49 3.16 -17.92
C ALA A 151 -12.56 2.21 -18.51
N GLY A 152 -13.38 1.58 -17.69
CA GLY A 152 -14.43 0.65 -18.14
C GLY A 152 -13.88 -0.63 -18.75
N VAL A 153 -12.71 -1.10 -18.33
CA VAL A 153 -12.12 -2.36 -18.78
C VAL A 153 -12.96 -3.53 -18.29
N GLN A 154 -13.43 -4.35 -19.23
CA GLN A 154 -14.28 -5.51 -18.96
C GLN A 154 -14.14 -6.55 -20.06
N LYS A 155 -14.75 -7.72 -19.87
CA LYS A 155 -14.77 -8.82 -20.86
C LYS A 155 -15.15 -8.32 -22.25
N GLY A 156 -14.33 -8.71 -23.26
CA GLY A 156 -14.55 -8.39 -24.66
C GLY A 156 -14.15 -6.97 -25.08
N LYS A 157 -13.62 -6.14 -24.18
CA LYS A 157 -13.06 -4.82 -24.53
C LYS A 157 -11.64 -4.96 -25.01
N SER A 158 -11.30 -4.22 -26.08
CA SER A 158 -9.92 -4.07 -26.54
C SER A 158 -9.13 -3.18 -25.58
N VAL A 159 -7.93 -3.60 -25.18
CA VAL A 159 -7.07 -2.86 -24.26
C VAL A 159 -5.67 -2.76 -24.84
N LEU A 160 -5.15 -1.55 -24.90
CA LEU A 160 -3.75 -1.25 -25.19
C LEU A 160 -3.09 -0.73 -23.89
N ILE A 161 -1.98 -1.36 -23.50
CA ILE A 161 -1.17 -0.96 -22.35
C ILE A 161 0.16 -0.47 -22.88
N ILE A 162 0.51 0.77 -22.54
CA ILE A 162 1.78 1.40 -22.90
C ILE A 162 2.65 1.46 -21.67
N GLY A 163 3.79 0.78 -21.71
CA GLY A 163 4.71 0.59 -20.58
C GLY A 163 4.60 -0.80 -19.96
N SER A 164 5.71 -1.53 -19.90
CA SER A 164 5.80 -2.90 -19.36
C SER A 164 6.54 -2.99 -18.01
N GLY A 165 6.62 -1.87 -17.27
CA GLY A 165 7.06 -1.87 -15.88
C GLY A 165 6.04 -2.56 -14.97
N ILE A 166 6.28 -2.54 -13.64
CA ILE A 166 5.46 -3.27 -12.65
C ILE A 166 3.96 -2.96 -12.80
N ALA A 167 3.57 -1.69 -12.94
CA ALA A 167 2.19 -1.29 -13.12
C ALA A 167 1.61 -1.81 -14.44
N GLY A 168 2.39 -1.76 -15.54
CA GLY A 168 1.98 -2.30 -16.82
C GLY A 168 1.73 -3.81 -16.77
N VAL A 169 2.61 -4.57 -16.16
CA VAL A 169 2.46 -6.02 -15.96
C VAL A 169 1.20 -6.32 -15.14
N LEU A 170 0.96 -5.59 -14.05
CA LEU A 170 -0.27 -5.75 -13.28
C LEU A 170 -1.53 -5.40 -14.10
N HIS A 171 -1.47 -4.36 -14.93
CA HIS A 171 -2.56 -4.03 -15.87
C HIS A 171 -2.82 -5.16 -16.87
N ILE A 172 -1.77 -5.78 -17.43
CA ILE A 172 -1.88 -6.92 -18.35
C ILE A 172 -2.58 -8.09 -17.66
N HIS A 173 -2.09 -8.49 -16.48
CA HIS A 173 -2.67 -9.60 -15.74
C HIS A 173 -4.14 -9.35 -15.38
N LEU A 174 -4.46 -8.16 -14.87
CA LEU A 174 -5.83 -7.83 -14.50
C LEU A 174 -6.77 -7.76 -15.70
N ALA A 175 -6.33 -7.16 -16.83
CA ALA A 175 -7.12 -7.10 -18.06
C ALA A 175 -7.39 -8.50 -18.64
N ALA A 176 -6.37 -9.37 -18.64
CA ALA A 176 -6.51 -10.76 -19.02
C ALA A 176 -7.48 -11.52 -18.09
N PHE A 177 -7.37 -11.33 -16.78
CA PHE A 177 -8.24 -11.96 -15.80
C PHE A 177 -9.71 -11.58 -15.97
N VAL A 178 -10.03 -10.32 -16.30
CA VAL A 178 -11.41 -9.88 -16.58
C VAL A 178 -11.89 -10.24 -17.97
N GLY A 179 -11.03 -10.85 -18.82
CA GLY A 179 -11.39 -11.32 -20.15
C GLY A 179 -11.42 -10.21 -21.21
N ALA A 180 -10.65 -9.15 -21.06
CA ALA A 180 -10.45 -8.15 -22.09
C ALA A 180 -9.75 -8.74 -23.33
N GLN A 181 -10.26 -8.47 -24.54
CA GLN A 181 -9.73 -8.97 -25.81
C GLN A 181 -10.08 -8.03 -26.97
N PRO A 182 -9.15 -7.75 -27.92
CA PRO A 182 -7.72 -8.07 -27.85
C PRO A 182 -6.98 -7.29 -26.77
N LEU A 183 -5.91 -7.90 -26.24
CA LEU A 183 -5.01 -7.27 -25.27
C LEU A 183 -3.64 -7.10 -25.92
N VAL A 184 -3.17 -5.88 -25.99
CA VAL A 184 -1.87 -5.51 -26.58
C VAL A 184 -1.07 -4.72 -25.57
N ALA A 185 0.22 -5.03 -25.45
CA ALA A 185 1.14 -4.26 -24.63
C ALA A 185 2.39 -3.89 -25.45
N THR A 186 2.93 -2.74 -25.14
CA THR A 186 4.19 -2.22 -25.72
C THR A 186 4.99 -1.48 -24.64
N ASP A 187 6.30 -1.39 -24.85
CA ASP A 187 7.22 -0.67 -23.97
C ASP A 187 7.85 0.50 -24.71
#